data_f05b990b81c96aeb379fa22778bb4a71
#
_entry.id   f05b990b81c96aeb379fa22778bb4a71
#
_cell.length_a   1.000
_cell.length_b   1.000
_cell.length_c   1.000
_cell.angle_alpha   90.00
_cell.angle_beta   90.00
_cell.angle_gamma   90.00
#
_symmetry.space_group_name_H-M   'P 1'
#
loop_
_entity.id
_entity.type
_entity.pdbx_description
1 polymer ?
#
loop_
_entity_poly.entity_id
_entity_poly.type
_entity_poly.pdbx_seq_one_letter_code
_entity_poly.pdbx_strand_id
1 'polypeptide(L)'
;LYKTLRLTVEAVLGRDGVGLADCAIAESKFEKGEDVAGRMLSLLPQLNEVRNRGTPDMEFAVSGLLARSQLASGQPADARRTIEVLRECFTERGLTRFLPNMDAMLCRIDMHTGDLDAADAWYREKAPREPTHLNVMRRYQYLTQAMVELEDGRPDTVQLTLAPLEPYVQNCARIIDGIHLNVLTAIALYRKKDERWRERLTAALDAAAEYRFIRTVSVYGTAVLTLLEVLDWDGDKAWRKRLM
;
A
#
# COMPACT_ATOMS: atom_id res chain seq x y z
N LEU A 1 -22.66 -17.53 2.68
CA LEU A 1 -22.24 -16.34 3.41
C LEU A 1 -21.70 -15.26 2.47
N TYR A 2 -20.73 -15.54 1.59
CA TYR A 2 -20.10 -14.55 0.70
C TYR A 2 -21.10 -13.92 -0.30
N LYS A 3 -21.89 -14.73 -1.03
CA LYS A 3 -22.91 -14.20 -1.95
C LYS A 3 -23.93 -13.31 -1.24
N THR A 4 -24.31 -13.67 -0.01
CA THR A 4 -25.22 -12.87 0.79
C THR A 4 -24.60 -11.54 1.18
N LEU A 5 -23.33 -11.54 1.63
CA LEU A 5 -22.61 -10.32 1.99
C LEU A 5 -22.51 -9.36 0.79
N ARG A 6 -22.12 -9.86 -0.37
CA ARG A 6 -22.03 -9.06 -1.60
C ARG A 6 -23.37 -8.38 -1.94
N LEU A 7 -24.45 -9.17 -1.99
CA LEU A 7 -25.77 -8.66 -2.31
C LEU A 7 -26.28 -7.64 -1.28
N THR A 8 -26.00 -7.87 0.00
CA THR A 8 -26.35 -6.93 1.07
C THR A 8 -25.60 -5.61 0.93
N VAL A 9 -24.28 -5.67 0.67
CA VAL A 9 -23.45 -4.47 0.48
C VAL A 9 -23.92 -3.66 -0.73
N GLU A 10 -24.19 -4.32 -1.86
CA GLU A 10 -24.72 -3.66 -3.06
C GLU A 10 -26.11 -3.07 -2.84
N ALA A 11 -26.99 -3.78 -2.11
CA ALA A 11 -28.33 -3.30 -1.81
C ALA A 11 -28.34 -2.06 -0.89
N VAL A 12 -27.40 -1.99 0.07
CA VAL A 12 -27.30 -0.89 1.03
C VAL A 12 -26.59 0.33 0.44
N LEU A 13 -25.47 0.11 -0.28
CA LEU A 13 -24.60 1.18 -0.77
C LEU A 13 -24.82 1.53 -2.25
N GLY A 14 -25.69 0.80 -2.96
CA GLY A 14 -25.94 1.04 -4.38
C GLY A 14 -24.65 0.92 -5.21
N ARG A 15 -24.37 1.91 -6.05
CA ARG A 15 -23.18 1.94 -6.91
C ARG A 15 -21.84 1.89 -6.15
N ASP A 16 -21.79 2.45 -4.94
CA ASP A 16 -20.59 2.44 -4.08
C ASP A 16 -20.32 1.04 -3.52
N GLY A 17 -21.33 0.19 -3.43
CA GLY A 17 -21.22 -1.20 -2.99
C GLY A 17 -20.74 -2.16 -4.07
N VAL A 18 -20.84 -1.78 -5.36
CA VAL A 18 -20.45 -2.66 -6.47
C VAL A 18 -18.95 -2.97 -6.41
N GLY A 19 -18.60 -4.24 -6.26
CA GLY A 19 -17.23 -4.72 -6.16
C GLY A 19 -16.57 -4.51 -4.78
N LEU A 20 -17.18 -3.80 -3.83
CA LEU A 20 -16.55 -3.49 -2.55
C LEU A 20 -16.22 -4.74 -1.73
N ALA A 21 -17.16 -5.67 -1.59
CA ALA A 21 -16.94 -6.91 -0.86
C ALA A 21 -15.85 -7.79 -1.52
N ASP A 22 -15.88 -7.87 -2.84
CA ASP A 22 -14.91 -8.64 -3.64
C ASP A 22 -13.51 -8.05 -3.50
N CYS A 23 -13.39 -6.73 -3.63
CA CYS A 23 -12.13 -6.00 -3.50
C CYS A 23 -11.54 -6.16 -2.08
N ALA A 24 -12.35 -5.99 -1.03
CA ALA A 24 -11.89 -6.11 0.35
C ALA A 24 -11.39 -7.53 0.68
N ILE A 25 -12.09 -8.57 0.19
CA ILE A 25 -11.65 -9.96 0.35
C ILE A 25 -10.37 -10.22 -0.44
N ALA A 26 -10.28 -9.73 -1.67
CA ALA A 26 -9.09 -9.89 -2.49
C ALA A 26 -7.87 -9.17 -1.87
N GLU A 27 -8.06 -7.97 -1.33
CA GLU A 27 -7.02 -7.23 -0.63
C GLU A 27 -6.56 -7.96 0.64
N SER A 28 -7.50 -8.42 1.48
CA SER A 28 -7.16 -9.19 2.69
C SER A 28 -6.33 -10.43 2.37
N LYS A 29 -6.70 -11.18 1.34
CA LYS A 29 -5.92 -12.34 0.89
C LYS A 29 -4.57 -11.94 0.30
N PHE A 30 -4.50 -10.86 -0.46
CA PHE A 30 -3.25 -10.32 -1.00
C PHE A 30 -2.28 -9.99 0.15
N GLU A 31 -2.73 -9.27 1.17
CA GLU A 31 -1.89 -8.90 2.31
C GLU A 31 -1.41 -10.13 3.11
N LYS A 32 -2.21 -11.20 3.16
CA LYS A 32 -1.81 -12.49 3.77
C LYS A 32 -0.81 -13.30 2.94
N GLY A 33 -0.45 -12.84 1.74
CA GLY A 33 0.44 -13.57 0.85
C GLY A 33 -0.20 -14.83 0.24
N GLU A 34 -1.54 -14.90 0.16
CA GLU A 34 -2.26 -16.02 -0.40
C GLU A 34 -2.41 -15.88 -1.91
N ASP A 35 -2.29 -16.98 -2.65
CA ASP A 35 -2.55 -17.18 -4.10
C ASP A 35 -2.70 -15.91 -4.97
N VAL A 36 -1.59 -15.30 -5.36
CA VAL A 36 -1.58 -14.04 -6.13
C VAL A 36 -2.06 -14.26 -7.57
N ALA A 37 -1.71 -15.38 -8.19
CA ALA A 37 -2.04 -15.66 -9.59
C ALA A 37 -3.54 -15.89 -9.79
N GLY A 38 -4.16 -16.76 -8.98
CA GLY A 38 -5.61 -16.99 -9.02
C GLY A 38 -6.42 -15.73 -8.71
N ARG A 39 -5.84 -14.84 -7.92
CA ARG A 39 -6.44 -13.56 -7.58
C ARG A 39 -6.46 -12.59 -8.75
N MET A 40 -5.37 -12.46 -9.52
CA MET A 40 -5.36 -11.64 -10.73
C MET A 40 -6.46 -12.05 -11.69
N LEU A 41 -6.66 -13.36 -11.87
CA LEU A 41 -7.76 -13.89 -12.70
C LEU A 41 -9.14 -13.51 -12.16
N SER A 42 -9.31 -13.38 -10.85
CA SER A 42 -10.58 -12.97 -10.24
C SER A 42 -10.82 -11.45 -10.29
N LEU A 43 -9.77 -10.64 -10.31
CA LEU A 43 -9.87 -9.18 -10.34
C LEU A 43 -10.28 -8.62 -11.71
N LEU A 44 -9.92 -9.28 -12.80
CA LEU A 44 -10.26 -8.84 -14.16
C LEU A 44 -11.78 -8.76 -14.40
N PRO A 45 -12.58 -9.79 -14.10
CA PRO A 45 -14.04 -9.69 -14.19
C PRO A 45 -14.62 -8.62 -13.26
N GLN A 46 -14.08 -8.47 -12.04
CA GLN A 46 -14.49 -7.44 -11.10
C GLN A 46 -14.24 -6.03 -11.65
N LEU A 47 -13.10 -5.80 -12.27
CA LEU A 47 -12.77 -4.51 -12.88
C LEU A 47 -13.78 -4.15 -13.97
N ASN A 48 -14.17 -5.10 -14.82
CA ASN A 48 -15.19 -4.89 -15.83
C ASN A 48 -16.56 -4.56 -15.21
N GLU A 49 -16.96 -5.28 -14.17
CA GLU A 49 -18.22 -5.01 -13.46
C GLU A 49 -18.22 -3.62 -12.84
N VAL A 50 -17.14 -3.23 -12.16
CA VAL A 50 -17.00 -1.93 -11.51
C VAL A 50 -17.01 -0.78 -12.54
N ARG A 51 -16.34 -0.94 -13.68
CA ARG A 51 -16.37 0.04 -14.78
C ARG A 51 -17.78 0.28 -15.31
N ASN A 52 -18.58 -0.75 -15.40
CA ASN A 52 -19.93 -0.68 -15.97
C ASN A 52 -20.98 -0.20 -14.95
N ARG A 53 -20.87 -0.57 -13.68
CA ARG A 53 -21.91 -0.41 -12.67
C ARG A 53 -21.48 0.34 -11.41
N GLY A 54 -20.19 0.37 -11.12
CA GLY A 54 -19.62 0.93 -9.90
C GLY A 54 -19.29 2.41 -10.00
N THR A 55 -18.44 2.84 -9.09
CA THR A 55 -17.93 4.22 -9.00
C THR A 55 -16.46 4.30 -9.37
N PRO A 56 -15.96 5.50 -9.73
CA PRO A 56 -14.53 5.70 -10.00
C PRO A 56 -13.63 5.30 -8.82
N ASP A 57 -14.11 5.46 -7.58
CA ASP A 57 -13.37 5.06 -6.38
C ASP A 57 -13.12 3.55 -6.36
N MET A 58 -14.13 2.76 -6.71
CA MET A 58 -14.01 1.30 -6.79
C MET A 58 -13.17 0.88 -8.00
N GLU A 59 -13.29 1.55 -9.15
CA GLU A 59 -12.43 1.30 -10.31
C GLU A 59 -10.97 1.54 -9.96
N PHE A 60 -10.68 2.62 -9.26
CA PHE A 60 -9.33 2.92 -8.75
C PHE A 60 -8.83 1.85 -7.77
N ALA A 61 -9.66 1.44 -6.81
CA ALA A 61 -9.28 0.45 -5.80
C ALA A 61 -8.97 -0.92 -6.43
N VAL A 62 -9.83 -1.42 -7.32
CA VAL A 62 -9.65 -2.73 -8.00
C VAL A 62 -8.45 -2.69 -8.93
N SER A 63 -8.27 -1.61 -9.71
CA SER A 63 -7.12 -1.46 -10.60
C SER A 63 -5.80 -1.37 -9.82
N GLY A 64 -5.78 -0.64 -8.71
CA GLY A 64 -4.61 -0.56 -7.83
C GLY A 64 -4.24 -1.91 -7.22
N LEU A 65 -5.23 -2.70 -6.79
CA LEU A 65 -4.99 -4.05 -6.27
C LEU A 65 -4.51 -5.01 -7.38
N LEU A 66 -5.05 -4.88 -8.60
CA LEU A 66 -4.58 -5.65 -9.76
C LEU A 66 -3.12 -5.34 -10.06
N ALA A 67 -2.74 -4.07 -10.15
CA ALA A 67 -1.36 -3.66 -10.39
C ALA A 67 -0.40 -4.16 -9.29
N ARG A 68 -0.79 -4.07 -8.00
CA ARG A 68 0.00 -4.63 -6.89
C ARG A 68 0.15 -6.14 -6.99
N SER A 69 -0.89 -6.85 -7.45
CA SER A 69 -0.86 -8.30 -7.65
C SER A 69 0.04 -8.69 -8.81
N GLN A 70 0.01 -7.95 -9.91
CA GLN A 70 0.91 -8.12 -11.06
C GLN A 70 2.37 -7.89 -10.66
N LEU A 71 2.65 -6.80 -9.94
CA LEU A 71 4.00 -6.51 -9.44
C LEU A 71 4.52 -7.62 -8.52
N ALA A 72 3.69 -8.10 -7.60
CA ALA A 72 4.03 -9.20 -6.69
C ALA A 72 4.20 -10.56 -7.39
N SER A 73 3.72 -10.68 -8.63
CA SER A 73 3.91 -11.87 -9.50
C SER A 73 5.09 -11.73 -10.47
N GLY A 74 5.90 -10.68 -10.33
CA GLY A 74 7.03 -10.43 -11.21
C GLY A 74 6.64 -9.90 -12.60
N GLN A 75 5.51 -9.23 -12.71
CA GLN A 75 4.96 -8.65 -13.95
C GLN A 75 4.92 -7.09 -13.87
N PRO A 76 6.08 -6.41 -13.69
CA PRO A 76 6.11 -4.95 -13.50
C PRO A 76 5.60 -4.19 -14.73
N ALA A 77 5.84 -4.69 -15.94
CA ALA A 77 5.34 -4.05 -17.17
C ALA A 77 3.80 -4.04 -17.23
N ASP A 78 3.14 -5.14 -16.83
CA ASP A 78 1.70 -5.22 -16.77
C ASP A 78 1.13 -4.34 -15.66
N ALA A 79 1.79 -4.30 -14.50
CA ALA A 79 1.42 -3.42 -13.40
C ALA A 79 1.46 -1.94 -13.83
N ARG A 80 2.52 -1.53 -14.51
CA ARG A 80 2.67 -0.19 -15.07
C ARG A 80 1.54 0.13 -16.05
N ARG A 81 1.34 -0.74 -17.04
CA ARG A 81 0.29 -0.58 -18.05
C ARG A 81 -1.10 -0.45 -17.43
N THR A 82 -1.38 -1.23 -16.40
CA THR A 82 -2.67 -1.16 -15.68
C THR A 82 -2.90 0.23 -15.10
N ILE A 83 -1.90 0.85 -14.49
CA ILE A 83 -2.01 2.18 -13.89
C ILE A 83 -2.01 3.28 -14.97
N GLU A 84 -1.20 3.17 -16.02
CA GLU A 84 -1.16 4.15 -17.12
C GLU A 84 -2.49 4.22 -17.85
N VAL A 85 -3.08 3.08 -18.23
CA VAL A 85 -4.40 3.04 -18.88
C VAL A 85 -5.48 3.63 -17.98
N LEU A 86 -5.45 3.34 -16.67
CA LEU A 86 -6.39 3.95 -15.73
C LEU A 86 -6.20 5.47 -15.64
N ARG A 87 -4.95 5.92 -15.62
CA ARG A 87 -4.58 7.33 -15.55
C ARG A 87 -5.06 8.12 -16.77
N GLU A 88 -4.87 7.57 -17.97
CA GLU A 88 -5.39 8.15 -19.23
C GLU A 88 -6.90 8.25 -19.19
N CYS A 89 -7.60 7.16 -18.90
CA CYS A 89 -9.06 7.13 -18.79
C CYS A 89 -9.60 8.13 -17.76
N PHE A 90 -8.95 8.26 -16.59
CA PHE A 90 -9.39 9.20 -15.56
C PHE A 90 -9.07 10.66 -15.92
N THR A 91 -8.00 10.90 -16.66
CA THR A 91 -7.69 12.23 -17.21
C THR A 91 -8.76 12.67 -18.20
N GLU A 92 -9.13 11.81 -19.16
CA GLU A 92 -10.18 12.06 -20.15
C GLU A 92 -11.55 12.33 -19.50
N ARG A 93 -11.83 11.63 -18.39
CA ARG A 93 -13.08 11.79 -17.60
C ARG A 93 -13.05 12.96 -16.61
N GLY A 94 -11.96 13.74 -16.53
CA GLY A 94 -11.80 14.84 -15.59
C GLY A 94 -11.67 14.42 -14.12
N LEU A 95 -11.33 13.17 -13.82
CA LEU A 95 -11.22 12.60 -12.48
C LEU A 95 -9.85 12.88 -11.86
N THR A 96 -9.43 14.13 -11.85
CA THR A 96 -8.06 14.57 -11.51
C THR A 96 -7.64 14.28 -10.07
N ARG A 97 -8.59 14.12 -9.13
CA ARG A 97 -8.31 13.83 -7.71
C ARG A 97 -7.53 12.51 -7.49
N PHE A 98 -7.59 11.57 -8.43
CA PHE A 98 -6.93 10.27 -8.34
C PHE A 98 -5.51 10.28 -8.91
N LEU A 99 -5.21 11.20 -9.84
CA LEU A 99 -3.95 11.20 -10.59
C LEU A 99 -2.71 11.24 -9.69
N PRO A 100 -2.64 12.02 -8.60
CA PRO A 100 -1.46 12.04 -7.74
C PRO A 100 -1.17 10.68 -7.07
N ASN A 101 -2.21 9.90 -6.75
CA ASN A 101 -2.02 8.56 -6.19
C ASN A 101 -1.57 7.55 -7.26
N MET A 102 -2.02 7.70 -8.51
CA MET A 102 -1.55 6.89 -9.63
C MET A 102 -0.07 7.19 -9.95
N ASP A 103 0.32 8.46 -9.93
CA ASP A 103 1.72 8.86 -10.08
C ASP A 103 2.60 8.25 -8.96
N ALA A 104 2.11 8.21 -7.72
CA ALA A 104 2.79 7.53 -6.61
C ALA A 104 2.85 5.99 -6.78
N MET A 105 1.83 5.37 -7.38
CA MET A 105 1.86 3.94 -7.73
C MET A 105 2.91 3.65 -8.80
N LEU A 106 3.02 4.49 -9.83
CA LEU A 106 4.07 4.37 -10.85
C LEU A 106 5.45 4.52 -10.23
N CYS A 107 5.66 5.50 -9.36
CA CYS A 107 6.91 5.67 -8.62
C CYS A 107 7.30 4.40 -7.83
N ARG A 108 6.36 3.72 -7.17
CA ARG A 108 6.66 2.44 -6.49
C ARG A 108 7.03 1.32 -7.46
N ILE A 109 6.47 1.32 -8.67
CA ILE A 109 6.87 0.38 -9.72
C ILE A 109 8.29 0.70 -10.19
N ASP A 110 8.63 1.99 -10.37
CA ASP A 110 9.98 2.44 -10.70
C ASP A 110 11.01 1.99 -9.66
N MET A 111 10.74 2.24 -8.38
CA MET A 111 11.58 1.75 -7.28
C MET A 111 11.76 0.23 -7.32
N HIS A 112 10.67 -0.53 -7.57
CA HIS A 112 10.72 -1.99 -7.63
C HIS A 112 11.56 -2.51 -8.81
N THR A 113 11.58 -1.80 -9.93
CA THR A 113 12.38 -2.14 -11.11
C THR A 113 13.80 -1.55 -11.08
N GLY A 114 14.13 -0.78 -10.05
CA GLY A 114 15.44 -0.15 -9.88
C GLY A 114 15.63 1.14 -10.66
N ASP A 115 14.57 1.71 -11.22
CA ASP A 115 14.60 3.03 -11.85
C ASP A 115 14.51 4.14 -10.79
N LEU A 116 15.61 4.34 -10.09
CA LEU A 116 15.68 5.31 -8.99
C LEU A 116 15.67 6.77 -9.50
N ASP A 117 16.11 7.02 -10.73
CA ASP A 117 16.06 8.35 -11.34
C ASP A 117 14.61 8.80 -11.57
N ALA A 118 13.73 7.89 -12.04
CA ALA A 118 12.31 8.18 -12.19
C ALA A 118 11.62 8.38 -10.82
N ALA A 119 12.00 7.61 -9.81
CA ALA A 119 11.48 7.77 -8.44
C ALA A 119 11.89 9.12 -7.84
N ASP A 120 13.14 9.56 -8.02
CA ASP A 120 13.61 10.87 -7.56
C ASP A 120 12.94 12.02 -8.34
N ALA A 121 12.71 11.86 -9.63
CA ALA A 121 11.94 12.84 -10.43
C ALA A 121 10.51 13.00 -9.87
N TRP A 122 9.82 11.89 -9.55
CA TRP A 122 8.52 11.95 -8.88
C TRP A 122 8.61 12.67 -7.53
N TYR A 123 9.62 12.36 -6.72
CA TYR A 123 9.82 13.00 -5.42
C TYR A 123 9.99 14.52 -5.55
N ARG A 124 10.82 14.97 -6.50
CA ARG A 124 11.09 16.40 -6.72
C ARG A 124 9.89 17.18 -7.27
N GLU A 125 9.10 16.57 -8.13
CA GLU A 125 8.07 17.27 -8.90
C GLU A 125 6.66 17.11 -8.33
N LYS A 126 6.35 15.94 -7.73
CA LYS A 126 4.97 15.53 -7.44
C LYS A 126 4.71 15.15 -5.98
N ALA A 127 5.74 14.85 -5.19
CA ALA A 127 5.56 14.47 -3.79
C ALA A 127 4.91 15.60 -2.97
N PRO A 128 4.11 15.28 -1.95
CA PRO A 128 3.51 16.28 -1.07
C PRO A 128 4.55 17.17 -0.41
N ARG A 129 4.39 18.49 -0.45
CA ARG A 129 5.35 19.44 0.10
C ARG A 129 4.92 20.06 1.43
N GLU A 130 3.66 19.93 1.79
CA GLU A 130 3.10 20.54 2.99
C GLU A 130 2.76 19.48 4.03
N PRO A 131 3.61 19.27 5.06
CA PRO A 131 3.35 18.29 6.11
C PRO A 131 2.37 18.78 7.19
N THR A 132 1.88 20.02 7.14
CA THR A 132 1.13 20.65 8.24
C THR A 132 -0.32 20.21 8.33
N HIS A 133 -0.93 19.75 7.23
CA HIS A 133 -2.32 19.30 7.21
C HIS A 133 -2.45 18.00 6.42
N LEU A 134 -2.84 16.92 7.13
CA LEU A 134 -3.09 15.65 6.49
C LEU A 134 -4.30 15.75 5.55
N ASN A 135 -4.04 15.58 4.26
CA ASN A 135 -5.07 15.19 3.33
C ASN A 135 -5.11 13.65 3.26
N VAL A 136 -6.15 13.03 3.83
CA VAL A 136 -6.30 11.57 3.90
C VAL A 136 -6.21 10.91 2.52
N MET A 137 -6.64 11.61 1.45
CA MET A 137 -6.50 11.13 0.07
C MET A 137 -5.03 11.02 -0.37
N ARG A 138 -4.12 11.73 0.27
CA ARG A 138 -2.69 11.72 -0.02
C ARG A 138 -1.87 10.74 0.84
N ARG A 139 -2.49 9.96 1.75
CA ARG A 139 -1.76 9.04 2.65
C ARG A 139 -0.82 8.09 1.89
N TYR A 140 -1.25 7.60 0.73
CA TYR A 140 -0.42 6.73 -0.11
C TYR A 140 0.82 7.45 -0.65
N GLN A 141 0.70 8.74 -0.97
CA GLN A 141 1.81 9.57 -1.44
C GLN A 141 2.83 9.81 -0.32
N TYR A 142 2.40 10.08 0.93
CA TYR A 142 3.31 10.24 2.07
C TYR A 142 4.10 8.95 2.35
N LEU A 143 3.43 7.79 2.30
CA LEU A 143 4.12 6.50 2.45
C LEU A 143 5.12 6.25 1.31
N THR A 144 4.78 6.61 0.07
CA THR A 144 5.68 6.49 -1.08
C THR A 144 6.85 7.47 -0.96
N GLN A 145 6.60 8.70 -0.54
CA GLN A 145 7.64 9.70 -0.29
C GLN A 145 8.65 9.22 0.76
N ALA A 146 8.18 8.66 1.86
CA ALA A 146 9.05 8.10 2.89
C ALA A 146 9.91 6.93 2.37
N MET A 147 9.37 6.11 1.44
CA MET A 147 10.15 5.06 0.77
C MET A 147 11.29 5.64 -0.07
N VAL A 148 11.00 6.66 -0.91
CA VAL A 148 12.04 7.34 -1.71
C VAL A 148 13.08 8.00 -0.82
N GLU A 149 12.67 8.67 0.26
CA GLU A 149 13.60 9.27 1.23
C GLU A 149 14.54 8.25 1.88
N LEU A 150 14.05 7.04 2.13
CA LEU A 150 14.90 5.94 2.62
C LEU A 150 15.88 5.46 1.56
N GLU A 151 15.44 5.28 0.31
CA GLU A 151 16.36 4.87 -0.78
C GLU A 151 17.45 5.91 -1.02
N ASP A 152 17.13 7.19 -0.94
CA ASP A 152 18.08 8.31 -1.06
C ASP A 152 18.98 8.51 0.18
N GLY A 153 18.89 7.64 1.18
CA GLY A 153 19.70 7.76 2.40
C GLY A 153 19.34 8.96 3.28
N ARG A 154 18.10 9.42 3.27
CA ARG A 154 17.60 10.56 4.05
C ARG A 154 16.65 10.13 5.19
N PRO A 155 17.09 9.32 6.17
CA PRO A 155 16.22 8.82 7.24
C PRO A 155 15.69 9.93 8.16
N ASP A 156 16.34 11.09 8.20
CA ASP A 156 15.91 12.22 9.03
C ASP A 156 14.60 12.85 8.54
N THR A 157 14.35 12.85 7.25
CA THR A 157 13.14 13.44 6.67
C THR A 157 11.91 12.52 6.81
N VAL A 158 12.11 11.21 6.88
CA VAL A 158 11.02 10.21 6.97
C VAL A 158 10.08 10.47 8.13
N GLN A 159 10.59 10.78 9.30
CA GLN A 159 9.75 11.07 10.49
C GLN A 159 8.88 12.30 10.27
N LEU A 160 9.42 13.35 9.64
CA LEU A 160 8.66 14.56 9.32
C LEU A 160 7.58 14.28 8.28
N THR A 161 7.91 13.50 7.24
CA THR A 161 6.98 13.09 6.19
C THR A 161 5.83 12.26 6.75
N LEU A 162 6.09 11.38 7.71
CA LEU A 162 5.08 10.48 8.28
C LEU A 162 4.31 11.06 9.47
N ALA A 163 4.82 12.11 10.12
CA ALA A 163 4.20 12.70 11.31
C ALA A 163 2.70 13.03 11.15
N PRO A 164 2.22 13.57 10.01
CA PRO A 164 0.80 13.84 9.82
C PRO A 164 -0.09 12.60 9.81
N LEU A 165 0.48 11.42 9.50
CA LEU A 165 -0.27 10.16 9.45
C LEU A 165 -0.50 9.56 10.84
N GLU A 166 0.32 9.86 11.84
CA GLU A 166 0.20 9.24 13.17
C GLU A 166 -1.17 9.47 13.82
N PRO A 167 -1.68 10.70 13.95
CA PRO A 167 -3.00 10.93 14.52
C PRO A 167 -4.13 10.26 13.72
N TYR A 168 -4.01 10.25 12.40
CA TYR A 168 -5.00 9.61 11.53
C TYR A 168 -5.06 8.09 11.75
N VAL A 169 -3.91 7.43 11.79
CA VAL A 169 -3.83 5.99 12.02
C VAL A 169 -4.43 5.63 13.38
N GLN A 170 -4.10 6.38 14.43
CA GLN A 170 -4.60 6.15 15.79
C GLN A 170 -6.12 6.38 15.88
N ASN A 171 -6.62 7.48 15.36
CA ASN A 171 -8.02 7.88 15.50
C ASN A 171 -8.98 7.09 14.60
N CYS A 172 -8.51 6.58 13.45
CA CYS A 172 -9.33 5.89 12.46
C CYS A 172 -9.13 4.39 12.43
N ALA A 173 -8.39 3.80 13.38
CA ALA A 173 -8.08 2.37 13.45
C ALA A 173 -7.60 1.79 12.11
N ARG A 174 -6.71 2.51 11.41
CA ARG A 174 -6.19 2.14 10.08
C ARG A 174 -5.02 1.17 10.20
N ILE A 175 -5.32 -0.11 10.40
CA ILE A 175 -4.32 -1.15 10.69
C ILE A 175 -3.23 -1.24 9.62
N ILE A 176 -3.57 -1.36 8.34
CA ILE A 176 -2.59 -1.48 7.25
C ILE A 176 -1.70 -0.24 7.17
N ASP A 177 -2.31 0.96 7.20
CA ASP A 177 -1.55 2.22 7.18
C ASP A 177 -0.63 2.34 8.42
N GLY A 178 -1.09 1.84 9.58
CA GLY A 178 -0.31 1.80 10.84
C GLY A 178 0.89 0.87 10.76
N ILE A 179 0.74 -0.31 10.15
CA ILE A 179 1.85 -1.23 9.92
C ILE A 179 2.90 -0.56 9.01
N HIS A 180 2.48 0.01 7.89
CA HIS A 180 3.39 0.71 6.97
C HIS A 180 4.13 1.86 7.65
N LEU A 181 3.41 2.71 8.40
CA LEU A 181 3.99 3.83 9.15
C LEU A 181 5.06 3.35 10.14
N ASN A 182 4.74 2.32 10.93
CA ASN A 182 5.66 1.82 11.94
C ASN A 182 6.88 1.12 11.32
N VAL A 183 6.73 0.36 10.24
CA VAL A 183 7.87 -0.27 9.54
C VAL A 183 8.80 0.80 8.95
N LEU A 184 8.27 1.79 8.22
CA LEU A 184 9.07 2.87 7.65
C LEU A 184 9.79 3.68 8.72
N THR A 185 9.09 4.00 9.81
CA THR A 185 9.70 4.70 10.97
C THR A 185 10.79 3.84 11.61
N ALA A 186 10.57 2.52 11.77
CA ALA A 186 11.59 1.62 12.32
C ALA A 186 12.85 1.56 11.45
N ILE A 187 12.70 1.46 10.13
CA ILE A 187 13.85 1.48 9.20
C ILE A 187 14.62 2.80 9.31
N ALA A 188 13.92 3.94 9.36
CA ALA A 188 14.54 5.25 9.49
C ALA A 188 15.32 5.37 10.80
N LEU A 189 14.71 4.98 11.93
CA LEU A 189 15.35 5.00 13.26
C LEU A 189 16.55 4.06 13.32
N TYR A 190 16.45 2.85 12.76
CA TYR A 190 17.57 1.89 12.70
C TYR A 190 18.77 2.48 11.97
N ARG A 191 18.57 3.12 10.80
CA ARG A 191 19.63 3.79 10.04
C ARG A 191 20.28 4.95 10.82
N LYS A 192 19.53 5.57 11.72
CA LYS A 192 20.01 6.61 12.65
C LYS A 192 20.65 6.07 13.93
N LYS A 193 20.71 4.75 14.11
CA LYS A 193 21.17 4.08 15.33
C LYS A 193 20.35 4.47 16.58
N ASP A 194 19.08 4.75 16.42
CA ASP A 194 18.12 5.10 17.47
C ASP A 194 17.34 3.84 17.90
N GLU A 195 17.56 3.38 19.13
CA GLU A 195 17.00 2.11 19.63
C GLU A 195 15.48 2.06 19.67
N ARG A 196 14.78 3.18 19.56
CA ARG A 196 13.31 3.25 19.44
C ARG A 196 12.77 2.50 18.20
N TRP A 197 13.63 2.14 17.24
CA TRP A 197 13.24 1.32 16.11
C TRP A 197 12.63 -0.01 16.55
N ARG A 198 13.09 -0.59 17.67
CA ARG A 198 12.60 -1.87 18.19
C ARG A 198 11.13 -1.79 18.57
N GLU A 199 10.74 -0.76 19.29
CA GLU A 199 9.36 -0.52 19.69
C GLU A 199 8.47 -0.35 18.46
N ARG A 200 8.88 0.45 17.50
CA ARG A 200 8.14 0.66 16.26
C ARG A 200 7.97 -0.61 15.43
N LEU A 201 9.03 -1.39 15.28
CA LEU A 201 8.95 -2.64 14.54
C LEU A 201 8.10 -3.68 15.28
N THR A 202 8.25 -3.81 16.59
CA THR A 202 7.40 -4.71 17.40
C THR A 202 5.92 -4.37 17.22
N ALA A 203 5.53 -3.11 17.35
CA ALA A 203 4.14 -2.68 17.14
C ALA A 203 3.62 -3.03 15.73
N ALA A 204 4.48 -2.89 14.70
CA ALA A 204 4.11 -3.30 13.34
C ALA A 204 3.92 -4.81 13.21
N LEU A 205 4.82 -5.61 13.81
CA LEU A 205 4.78 -7.06 13.75
C LEU A 205 3.58 -7.63 14.52
N ASP A 206 3.27 -7.08 15.70
CA ASP A 206 2.13 -7.50 16.51
C ASP A 206 0.83 -7.29 15.73
N ALA A 207 0.64 -6.10 15.17
CA ALA A 207 -0.52 -5.79 14.34
C ALA A 207 -0.57 -6.66 13.08
N ALA A 208 0.55 -6.86 12.39
CA ALA A 208 0.59 -7.67 11.18
C ALA A 208 0.32 -9.16 11.47
N ALA A 209 0.85 -9.71 12.57
CA ALA A 209 0.64 -11.09 12.99
C ALA A 209 -0.82 -11.36 13.39
N GLU A 210 -1.47 -10.45 14.10
CA GLU A 210 -2.88 -10.54 14.47
C GLU A 210 -3.78 -10.76 13.25
N TYR A 211 -3.55 -10.01 12.17
CA TYR A 211 -4.31 -10.11 10.91
C TYR A 211 -3.69 -11.09 9.91
N ARG A 212 -2.53 -11.71 10.24
CA ARG A 212 -1.74 -12.58 9.37
C ARG A 212 -1.25 -11.91 8.09
N PHE A 213 -1.03 -10.62 8.12
CA PHE A 213 -0.55 -9.84 6.98
C PHE A 213 0.96 -10.05 6.79
N ILE A 214 1.35 -10.56 5.64
CA ILE A 214 2.75 -10.80 5.26
C ILE A 214 3.26 -9.67 4.37
N ARG A 215 2.50 -9.34 3.31
CA ARG A 215 2.97 -8.39 2.28
C ARG A 215 3.12 -6.97 2.78
N THR A 216 2.28 -6.55 3.72
CA THR A 216 2.35 -5.23 4.34
C THR A 216 3.72 -4.97 5.01
N VAL A 217 4.41 -6.03 5.46
CA VAL A 217 5.76 -5.95 6.04
C VAL A 217 6.81 -6.28 4.99
N SER A 218 6.66 -7.40 4.25
CA SER A 218 7.69 -7.88 3.32
C SER A 218 7.91 -6.99 2.11
N VAL A 219 7.00 -6.06 1.80
CA VAL A 219 7.14 -5.12 0.68
C VAL A 219 8.39 -4.23 0.79
N TYR A 220 8.96 -4.09 1.99
CA TYR A 220 10.18 -3.32 2.24
C TYR A 220 11.48 -4.12 2.05
N GLY A 221 11.37 -5.38 1.62
CA GLY A 221 12.50 -6.20 1.19
C GLY A 221 13.64 -6.29 2.20
N THR A 222 14.88 -6.13 1.70
CA THR A 222 16.10 -6.24 2.52
C THR A 222 16.16 -5.23 3.65
N ALA A 223 15.56 -4.04 3.49
CA ALA A 223 15.58 -3.02 4.53
C ALA A 223 14.88 -3.48 5.82
N VAL A 224 13.73 -4.15 5.72
CA VAL A 224 13.05 -4.69 6.90
C VAL A 224 13.64 -6.02 7.34
N LEU A 225 14.14 -6.85 6.41
CA LEU A 225 14.75 -8.14 6.73
C LEU A 225 15.93 -7.98 7.69
N THR A 226 16.81 -7.01 7.44
CA THR A 226 17.94 -6.70 8.33
C THR A 226 17.49 -6.42 9.77
N LEU A 227 16.38 -5.71 9.94
CA LEU A 227 15.83 -5.44 11.26
C LEU A 227 15.24 -6.69 11.92
N LEU A 228 14.55 -7.53 11.12
CA LEU A 228 13.97 -8.78 11.60
C LEU A 228 15.01 -9.77 12.10
N GLU A 229 16.20 -9.79 11.48
CA GLU A 229 17.30 -10.67 11.89
C GLU A 229 17.86 -10.33 13.28
N VAL A 230 17.83 -9.04 13.67
CA VAL A 230 18.41 -8.55 14.93
C VAL A 230 17.36 -8.21 15.99
N LEU A 231 16.08 -8.25 15.65
CA LEU A 231 15.00 -8.04 16.61
C LEU A 231 14.69 -9.34 17.36
N ASP A 232 14.81 -9.30 18.68
CA ASP A 232 14.24 -10.33 19.55
C ASP A 232 12.73 -10.03 19.75
N TRP A 233 11.91 -10.74 18.96
CA TRP A 233 10.45 -10.63 18.99
C TRP A 233 9.86 -11.99 19.36
N ASP A 234 9.07 -12.01 20.42
CA ASP A 234 8.50 -13.21 21.04
C ASP A 234 7.09 -13.58 20.57
N GLY A 235 6.58 -12.90 19.53
CA GLY A 235 5.27 -13.16 18.94
C GLY A 235 5.15 -14.48 18.17
N ASP A 236 4.16 -14.56 17.26
CA ASP A 236 3.87 -15.79 16.48
C ASP A 236 5.06 -16.24 15.61
N LYS A 237 5.78 -17.25 16.10
CA LYS A 237 6.97 -17.82 15.43
C LYS A 237 6.62 -18.46 14.08
N ALA A 238 5.43 -19.04 13.93
CA ALA A 238 5.00 -19.67 12.69
C ALA A 238 4.72 -18.62 11.61
N TRP A 239 4.09 -17.51 12.00
CA TRP A 239 3.88 -16.37 11.12
C TRP A 239 5.21 -15.70 10.74
N ARG A 240 6.11 -15.47 11.71
CA ARG A 240 7.45 -14.91 11.46
C ARG A 240 8.25 -15.73 10.44
N LYS A 241 8.20 -17.06 10.53
CA LYS A 241 8.87 -17.96 9.56
C LYS A 241 8.34 -17.80 8.14
N ARG A 242 7.09 -17.40 7.96
CA ARG A 242 6.51 -17.13 6.64
C ARG A 242 6.87 -15.74 6.11
N LEU A 243 7.19 -14.81 7.00
CA LEU A 243 7.59 -13.46 6.68
C LEU A 243 9.06 -13.41 6.19
N MET A 244 9.93 -14.20 6.81
CA MET A 244 11.35 -14.36 6.45
C MET A 244 11.55 -15.35 5.30
#